data_6cc9fbf8873e306d69d1a08b5c028fb6
#
_entry.id   6cc9fbf8873e306d69d1a08b5c028fb6
#
_cell.length_a   1.000
_cell.length_b   1.000
_cell.length_c   1.000
_cell.angle_alpha   90.00
_cell.angle_beta   90.00
_cell.angle_gamma   90.00
#
_symmetry.space_group_name_H-M   'P 1'
#
loop_
_entity.id
_entity.type
_entity.pdbx_description
1 polymer ?
#
loop_
_entity_poly.entity_id
_entity_poly.type
_entity_poly.pdbx_seq_one_letter_code
_entity_poly.pdbx_strand_id
1 'polypeptide(L)'
;MLLEFQDSIIRGDCRKILSGLSANSVQLTITSPPYRNAIDYEAHIEKNGYYRGKARKETGEYLDEMVQIFNEHIYRVTKDGGYCCIVIGNEVVNGTIIPLPHMLLSKLVQPFGNWNLHEEIIWHKVTGGTNRYGSFVINPYPKYFRANIMHEFILVLRKGDVNSGRTNRNDILPAKHEEFTKEIANSIWHIAPVPPGYIEHPCPFPEEIPYRLMKLYSYEGDLVLDPFNGSGQTTKVAHNFARRYMGIDLMDEYVSLAKFRLDKESIHIRPDALIAKWQKIRSHYLPNL
;
A
#
# COMPACT_ATOMS: atom_id res chain seq x y z
N MET A 1 -24.27 9.89 -10.66
CA MET A 1 -23.12 10.25 -9.79
C MET A 1 -22.07 9.16 -9.61
N LEU A 2 -22.41 7.85 -9.59
CA LEU A 2 -21.42 6.77 -9.49
C LEU A 2 -20.53 6.58 -10.74
N LEU A 3 -21.02 6.88 -11.91
CA LEU A 3 -20.30 6.67 -13.19
C LEU A 3 -19.26 7.77 -13.49
N GLU A 4 -19.38 8.95 -12.88
CA GLU A 4 -18.49 10.09 -13.17
C GLU A 4 -17.10 9.98 -12.53
N PHE A 5 -16.93 9.17 -11.50
CA PHE A 5 -15.67 9.05 -10.76
C PHE A 5 -14.91 7.73 -11.00
N GLN A 6 -15.48 6.81 -11.79
CA GLN A 6 -14.83 5.56 -12.14
C GLN A 6 -13.81 5.79 -13.27
N ASP A 7 -12.68 5.10 -13.17
CA ASP A 7 -11.55 5.23 -14.10
C ASP A 7 -11.00 6.67 -14.17
N SER A 8 -10.84 7.26 -12.98
CA SER A 8 -10.39 8.64 -12.88
C SER A 8 -9.32 8.84 -11.79
N ILE A 9 -8.48 9.84 -12.00
CA ILE A 9 -7.55 10.37 -11.01
C ILE A 9 -7.93 11.83 -10.77
N ILE A 10 -8.25 12.16 -9.53
CA ILE A 10 -8.93 13.39 -9.14
C ILE A 10 -8.04 14.18 -8.18
N ARG A 11 -7.88 15.48 -8.43
CA ARG A 11 -7.27 16.40 -7.48
C ARG A 11 -8.27 16.79 -6.40
N GLY A 12 -7.87 16.66 -5.13
CA GLY A 12 -8.67 17.18 -4.02
C GLY A 12 -8.46 16.44 -2.71
N ASP A 13 -9.13 16.92 -1.68
CA ASP A 13 -9.18 16.28 -0.37
C ASP A 13 -10.04 15.02 -0.44
N CYS A 14 -9.44 13.87 -0.12
CA CYS A 14 -10.11 12.57 -0.18
C CYS A 14 -11.38 12.53 0.68
N ARG A 15 -11.42 13.22 1.82
CA ARG A 15 -12.62 13.30 2.69
C ARG A 15 -13.81 13.91 1.96
N LYS A 16 -13.58 15.01 1.22
CA LYS A 16 -14.62 15.70 0.45
C LYS A 16 -15.08 14.87 -0.74
N ILE A 17 -14.14 14.28 -1.48
CA ILE A 17 -14.46 13.49 -2.67
C ILE A 17 -15.17 12.19 -2.27
N LEU A 18 -14.67 11.48 -1.28
CA LEU A 18 -15.30 10.25 -0.79
C LEU A 18 -16.69 10.48 -0.22
N SER A 19 -16.98 11.64 0.39
CA SER A 19 -18.33 11.95 0.87
C SER A 19 -19.39 11.95 -0.23
N GLY A 20 -19.00 12.26 -1.47
CA GLY A 20 -19.85 12.21 -2.66
C GLY A 20 -20.01 10.81 -3.27
N LEU A 21 -19.19 9.83 -2.88
CA LEU A 21 -19.33 8.46 -3.34
C LEU A 21 -20.48 7.73 -2.64
N SER A 22 -21.11 6.81 -3.38
CA SER A 22 -22.12 5.92 -2.78
C SER A 22 -21.48 4.98 -1.77
N ALA A 23 -22.21 4.71 -0.69
CA ALA A 23 -21.81 3.67 0.25
C ALA A 23 -21.74 2.30 -0.47
N ASN A 24 -20.87 1.41 0.01
CA ASN A 24 -20.72 0.04 -0.52
C ASN A 24 -20.44 -0.02 -2.03
N SER A 25 -19.61 0.89 -2.55
CA SER A 25 -19.27 0.96 -3.99
C SER A 25 -17.85 0.45 -4.30
N VAL A 26 -16.94 0.48 -3.35
CA VAL A 26 -15.52 0.13 -3.50
C VAL A 26 -15.28 -1.31 -3.02
N GLN A 27 -14.68 -2.16 -3.85
CA GLN A 27 -14.31 -3.52 -3.45
C GLN A 27 -13.00 -3.55 -2.68
N LEU A 28 -12.02 -2.77 -3.11
CA LEU A 28 -10.67 -2.82 -2.58
C LEU A 28 -10.07 -1.42 -2.51
N THR A 29 -9.57 -1.03 -1.35
CA THR A 29 -8.70 0.12 -1.20
C THR A 29 -7.27 -0.36 -1.02
N ILE A 30 -6.32 0.19 -1.79
CA ILE A 30 -4.87 -0.04 -1.62
C ILE A 30 -4.20 1.32 -1.56
N THR A 31 -3.52 1.62 -0.46
CA THR A 31 -2.97 2.95 -0.26
C THR A 31 -1.78 2.96 0.70
N SER A 32 -0.95 4.00 0.58
CA SER A 32 0.04 4.35 1.59
C SER A 32 -0.25 5.78 2.06
N PRO A 33 -0.70 5.97 3.31
CA PRO A 33 -0.98 7.30 3.81
C PRO A 33 0.30 8.17 3.85
N PRO A 34 0.18 9.50 3.76
CA PRO A 34 1.36 10.37 3.75
C PRO A 34 2.18 10.19 5.02
N TYR A 35 3.50 10.03 4.86
CA TYR A 35 4.42 9.87 5.98
C TYR A 35 4.52 11.19 6.76
N ARG A 36 4.16 11.18 8.04
CA ARG A 36 4.08 12.37 8.91
C ARG A 36 5.37 13.19 8.97
N ASN A 37 6.53 12.54 9.05
CA ASN A 37 7.83 13.18 9.29
C ASN A 37 8.92 12.79 8.29
N ALA A 38 8.66 11.83 7.40
CA ALA A 38 9.73 11.31 6.56
C ALA A 38 9.99 12.19 5.34
N ILE A 39 8.97 12.89 4.85
CA ILE A 39 8.99 13.54 3.56
C ILE A 39 8.28 14.88 3.62
N ASP A 40 8.93 15.90 3.11
CA ASP A 40 8.31 17.16 2.76
C ASP A 40 7.93 17.14 1.28
N TYR A 41 6.67 16.78 1.02
CA TYR A 41 6.15 16.63 -0.35
C TYR A 41 6.17 17.94 -1.14
N GLU A 42 5.92 19.08 -0.49
CA GLU A 42 5.98 20.39 -1.15
C GLU A 42 7.42 20.77 -1.51
N ALA A 43 8.36 20.63 -0.57
CA ALA A 43 9.75 20.88 -0.84
C ALA A 43 10.37 19.90 -1.86
N HIS A 44 9.83 18.67 -1.96
CA HIS A 44 10.24 17.73 -3.00
C HIS A 44 9.90 18.25 -4.40
N ILE A 45 8.69 18.77 -4.59
CA ILE A 45 8.23 19.34 -5.87
C ILE A 45 9.04 20.61 -6.20
N GLU A 46 9.18 21.53 -5.25
CA GLU A 46 9.85 22.82 -5.48
C GLU A 46 11.34 22.68 -5.79
N LYS A 47 12.04 21.73 -5.19
CA LYS A 47 13.51 21.64 -5.20
C LYS A 47 14.05 20.42 -5.94
N ASN A 48 13.16 19.61 -6.50
CA ASN A 48 13.53 18.38 -7.26
C ASN A 48 14.48 17.46 -6.48
N GLY A 49 14.24 17.27 -5.17
CA GLY A 49 15.11 16.50 -4.29
C GLY A 49 14.38 15.82 -3.14
N TYR A 50 15.09 14.91 -2.48
CA TYR A 50 14.56 14.15 -1.34
C TYR A 50 14.78 14.96 -0.04
N TYR A 51 13.75 15.63 0.43
CA TYR A 51 13.83 16.43 1.67
C TYR A 51 13.10 15.71 2.81
N ARG A 52 13.81 15.56 3.93
CA ARG A 52 13.17 15.16 5.19
C ARG A 52 12.37 16.34 5.71
N GLY A 53 11.07 16.17 5.80
CA GLY A 53 10.17 17.16 6.39
C GLY A 53 10.40 17.33 7.88
N LYS A 54 10.12 18.54 8.39
CA LYS A 54 9.87 18.71 9.82
C LYS A 54 8.48 18.12 10.12
N ALA A 55 8.32 17.53 11.31
CA ALA A 55 7.02 17.04 11.75
C ALA A 55 5.97 18.17 11.63
N ARG A 56 5.01 18.01 10.74
CA ARG A 56 3.93 18.98 10.57
C ARG A 56 2.82 18.79 11.60
N LYS A 57 2.67 17.57 12.13
CA LYS A 57 1.65 17.19 13.11
C LYS A 57 2.24 16.35 14.23
N GLU A 58 1.72 16.48 15.41
CA GLU A 58 1.98 15.54 16.49
C GLU A 58 1.47 14.13 16.13
N THR A 59 2.05 13.10 16.73
CA THR A 59 1.69 11.70 16.42
C THR A 59 0.19 11.44 16.66
N GLY A 60 -0.36 12.02 17.75
CA GLY A 60 -1.78 11.90 18.08
C GLY A 60 -2.68 12.51 17.02
N GLU A 61 -2.42 13.75 16.62
CA GLU A 61 -3.19 14.47 15.60
C GLU A 61 -3.19 13.74 14.25
N TYR A 62 -2.02 13.23 13.85
CA TYR A 62 -1.89 12.43 12.62
C TYR A 62 -2.74 11.16 12.70
N LEU A 63 -2.65 10.41 13.80
CA LEU A 63 -3.42 9.19 13.98
C LEU A 63 -4.92 9.47 13.99
N ASP A 64 -5.37 10.54 14.65
CA ASP A 64 -6.79 10.89 14.71
C ASP A 64 -7.33 11.26 13.33
N GLU A 65 -6.56 11.99 12.52
CA GLU A 65 -6.92 12.28 11.13
C GLU A 65 -7.00 10.99 10.27
N MET A 66 -6.01 10.10 10.37
CA MET A 66 -6.03 8.84 9.64
C MET A 66 -7.20 7.95 10.08
N VAL A 67 -7.47 7.88 11.38
CA VAL A 67 -8.62 7.15 11.92
C VAL A 67 -9.94 7.68 11.35
N GLN A 68 -10.10 8.99 11.30
CA GLN A 68 -11.29 9.59 10.68
C GLN A 68 -11.41 9.17 9.21
N ILE A 69 -10.36 9.29 8.43
CA ILE A 69 -10.39 8.93 7.00
C ILE A 69 -10.73 7.45 6.83
N PHE A 70 -10.07 6.55 7.55
CA PHE A 70 -10.25 5.12 7.36
C PHE A 70 -11.56 4.59 7.97
N ASN A 71 -11.96 5.03 9.15
CA ASN A 71 -13.16 4.52 9.82
C ASN A 71 -14.47 5.17 9.35
N GLU A 72 -14.43 6.42 8.89
CA GLU A 72 -15.65 7.10 8.45
C GLU A 72 -15.79 7.05 6.93
N HIS A 73 -14.80 7.59 6.20
CA HIS A 73 -14.93 7.78 4.75
C HIS A 73 -14.69 6.49 3.98
N ILE A 74 -13.55 5.82 4.21
CA ILE A 74 -13.18 4.61 3.46
C ILE A 74 -14.08 3.43 3.86
N TYR A 75 -14.34 3.26 5.16
CA TYR A 75 -15.25 2.21 5.63
C TYR A 75 -16.65 2.32 5.01
N ARG A 76 -17.21 3.53 4.97
CA ARG A 76 -18.52 3.78 4.38
C ARG A 76 -18.61 3.37 2.90
N VAL A 77 -17.62 3.74 2.11
CA VAL A 77 -17.64 3.44 0.67
C VAL A 77 -17.24 1.99 0.34
N THR A 78 -16.54 1.30 1.23
CA THR A 78 -16.16 -0.09 1.04
C THR A 78 -17.38 -1.00 1.09
N LYS A 79 -17.48 -1.96 0.17
CA LYS A 79 -18.54 -3.00 0.15
C LYS A 79 -18.44 -3.90 1.38
N ASP A 80 -19.56 -4.46 1.81
CA ASP A 80 -19.53 -5.55 2.79
C ASP A 80 -18.75 -6.73 2.22
N GLY A 81 -17.77 -7.24 2.98
CA GLY A 81 -16.81 -8.23 2.51
C GLY A 81 -15.66 -7.64 1.68
N GLY A 82 -15.63 -6.34 1.43
CA GLY A 82 -14.53 -5.63 0.78
C GLY A 82 -13.35 -5.35 1.72
N TYR A 83 -12.23 -4.92 1.14
CA TYR A 83 -10.94 -4.82 1.82
C TYR A 83 -10.34 -3.42 1.74
N CYS A 84 -9.54 -3.09 2.77
CA CYS A 84 -8.67 -1.93 2.79
C CYS A 84 -7.25 -2.36 3.18
N CYS A 85 -6.30 -2.17 2.27
CA CYS A 85 -4.90 -2.52 2.43
C CYS A 85 -4.06 -1.27 2.62
N ILE A 86 -3.42 -1.12 3.78
CA ILE A 86 -2.63 0.05 4.16
C ILE A 86 -1.16 -0.32 4.19
N VAL A 87 -0.36 0.25 3.28
CA VAL A 87 1.10 0.10 3.27
C VAL A 87 1.70 1.18 4.16
N ILE A 88 2.32 0.79 5.27
CA ILE A 88 2.80 1.73 6.28
C ILE A 88 4.02 1.19 7.02
N GLY A 89 4.99 2.06 7.27
CA GLY A 89 6.21 1.73 8.03
C GLY A 89 6.26 2.37 9.40
N ASN A 90 7.17 1.84 10.25
CA ASN A 90 7.54 2.50 11.48
C ASN A 90 8.25 3.82 11.19
N GLU A 91 8.02 4.81 12.03
CA GLU A 91 8.71 6.08 11.98
C GLU A 91 9.85 6.11 13.01
N VAL A 92 10.88 6.90 12.73
CA VAL A 92 11.99 7.12 13.68
C VAL A 92 12.11 8.61 13.96
N VAL A 93 11.88 8.99 15.20
CA VAL A 93 11.96 10.37 15.68
C VAL A 93 13.00 10.47 16.80
N ASN A 94 13.99 11.29 16.63
CA ASN A 94 15.06 11.51 17.64
C ASN A 94 15.66 10.21 18.18
N GLY A 95 15.85 9.23 17.31
CA GLY A 95 16.41 7.95 17.71
C GLY A 95 15.41 6.95 18.33
N THR A 96 14.16 7.31 18.47
CA THR A 96 13.11 6.43 19.02
C THR A 96 12.22 5.93 17.89
N ILE A 97 11.89 4.64 17.91
CA ILE A 97 10.96 4.03 16.96
C ILE A 97 9.54 4.33 17.44
N ILE A 98 8.76 4.96 16.56
CA ILE A 98 7.31 5.14 16.72
C ILE A 98 6.62 4.04 15.91
N PRO A 99 5.92 3.09 16.52
CA PRO A 99 5.31 1.96 15.82
C PRO A 99 3.96 2.37 15.21
N LEU A 100 3.98 3.32 14.26
CA LEU A 100 2.79 3.88 13.62
C LEU A 100 1.83 2.82 13.08
N PRO A 101 2.29 1.72 12.41
CA PRO A 101 1.39 0.69 11.91
C PRO A 101 0.50 0.10 13.01
N HIS A 102 1.10 -0.26 14.14
CA HIS A 102 0.39 -0.89 15.26
C HIS A 102 -0.48 0.11 16.04
N MET A 103 -0.02 1.37 16.17
CA MET A 103 -0.83 2.44 16.78
C MET A 103 -2.07 2.74 15.94
N LEU A 104 -1.93 2.81 14.62
CA LEU A 104 -3.06 3.00 13.71
C LEU A 104 -3.99 1.78 13.74
N LEU A 105 -3.43 0.58 13.60
CA LEU A 105 -4.19 -0.67 13.62
C LEU A 105 -5.07 -0.78 14.87
N SER A 106 -4.53 -0.50 16.05
CA SER A 106 -5.26 -0.59 17.32
C SER A 106 -6.49 0.34 17.39
N LYS A 107 -6.48 1.45 16.65
CA LYS A 107 -7.60 2.39 16.56
C LYS A 107 -8.60 2.06 15.45
N LEU A 108 -8.18 1.31 14.43
CA LEU A 108 -9.02 0.97 13.26
C LEU A 108 -9.84 -0.30 13.47
N VAL A 109 -9.35 -1.27 14.25
CA VAL A 109 -9.99 -2.58 14.39
C VAL A 109 -10.88 -2.69 15.61
N GLN A 110 -11.82 -3.63 15.56
CA GLN A 110 -12.70 -3.96 16.69
C GLN A 110 -11.89 -4.31 17.95
N PRO A 111 -12.31 -3.93 19.17
CA PRO A 111 -13.55 -3.21 19.46
C PRO A 111 -13.46 -1.67 19.39
N PHE A 112 -12.32 -1.09 19.05
CA PHE A 112 -12.08 0.36 19.07
C PHE A 112 -12.39 1.07 17.76
N GLY A 113 -12.42 0.33 16.65
CA GLY A 113 -12.71 0.82 15.31
C GLY A 113 -13.77 -0.02 14.60
N ASN A 114 -13.95 0.19 13.30
CA ASN A 114 -15.01 -0.43 12.52
C ASN A 114 -14.55 -1.68 11.74
N TRP A 115 -13.25 -1.84 11.54
CA TRP A 115 -12.69 -2.88 10.70
C TRP A 115 -12.42 -4.18 11.46
N ASN A 116 -12.38 -5.28 10.72
CA ASN A 116 -11.77 -6.53 11.18
C ASN A 116 -10.37 -6.65 10.58
N LEU A 117 -9.37 -6.96 11.39
CA LEU A 117 -8.06 -7.34 10.88
C LEU A 117 -8.20 -8.69 10.15
N HIS A 118 -7.88 -8.71 8.87
CA HIS A 118 -7.89 -9.93 8.06
C HIS A 118 -6.51 -10.57 8.04
N GLU A 119 -5.48 -9.80 7.68
CA GLU A 119 -4.10 -10.25 7.65
C GLU A 119 -3.14 -9.08 7.93
N GLU A 120 -1.93 -9.42 8.39
CA GLU A 120 -0.78 -8.54 8.41
C GLU A 120 0.31 -9.16 7.54
N ILE A 121 0.68 -8.46 6.46
CA ILE A 121 1.72 -8.90 5.53
C ILE A 121 2.96 -8.03 5.75
N ILE A 122 4.12 -8.67 5.85
CA ILE A 122 5.40 -8.00 5.96
C ILE A 122 6.00 -7.83 4.57
N TRP A 123 6.12 -6.59 4.11
CA TRP A 123 6.91 -6.27 2.93
C TRP A 123 8.37 -6.16 3.32
N HIS A 124 9.14 -7.22 3.09
CA HIS A 124 10.59 -7.21 3.24
C HIS A 124 11.25 -6.55 2.02
N LYS A 125 11.93 -5.43 2.26
CA LYS A 125 12.63 -4.64 1.23
C LYS A 125 13.98 -5.27 0.94
N VAL A 126 14.05 -6.13 -0.06
CA VAL A 126 15.26 -6.87 -0.47
C VAL A 126 16.26 -5.94 -1.17
N THR A 127 16.89 -5.05 -0.42
CA THR A 127 17.99 -4.22 -0.91
C THR A 127 19.19 -4.42 -0.03
N GLY A 128 20.23 -5.00 -0.58
CA GLY A 128 21.52 -5.02 0.10
C GLY A 128 22.03 -3.60 0.32
N GLY A 129 22.29 -3.23 1.56
CA GLY A 129 23.05 -2.02 1.88
C GLY A 129 22.29 -0.69 1.94
N THR A 130 20.97 -0.64 1.78
CA THR A 130 20.24 0.61 2.00
C THR A 130 20.13 0.90 3.48
N ASN A 131 20.81 1.95 3.92
CA ASN A 131 20.84 2.40 5.30
C ASN A 131 19.51 3.07 5.65
N ARG A 132 18.58 2.35 6.25
CA ARG A 132 17.27 2.88 6.63
C ARG A 132 17.18 3.38 8.06
N TYR A 133 18.03 2.99 8.90
CA TYR A 133 18.22 3.30 10.28
C TYR A 133 18.84 2.08 10.98
N GLY A 134 20.12 2.07 11.02
CA GLY A 134 20.89 1.08 11.74
C GLY A 134 22.29 1.62 12.01
N SER A 135 22.82 1.33 13.14
CA SER A 135 24.14 1.82 13.56
C SER A 135 25.17 0.72 13.75
N PHE A 136 24.84 -0.52 13.34
CA PHE A 136 25.73 -1.65 13.59
C PHE A 136 27.08 -1.54 12.88
N VAL A 137 27.10 -0.89 11.70
CA VAL A 137 28.34 -0.69 10.90
C VAL A 137 29.25 0.37 11.53
N ILE A 138 28.63 1.40 12.14
CA ILE A 138 29.35 2.56 12.69
C ILE A 138 29.74 2.32 14.17
N ASN A 139 28.86 1.67 14.93
CA ASN A 139 29.03 1.42 16.35
C ASN A 139 28.66 -0.04 16.69
N PRO A 140 29.53 -1.01 16.42
CA PRO A 140 29.22 -2.44 16.59
C PRO A 140 29.30 -2.91 18.05
N TYR A 141 29.14 -2.01 19.02
CA TYR A 141 29.25 -2.33 20.44
C TYR A 141 27.91 -2.68 21.08
N PRO A 142 27.85 -3.61 22.04
CA PRO A 142 26.66 -3.85 22.84
C PRO A 142 26.09 -2.53 23.39
N LYS A 143 24.76 -2.41 23.45
CA LYS A 143 23.97 -1.23 23.83
C LYS A 143 23.91 -0.09 22.78
N TYR A 144 24.85 -0.04 21.83
CA TYR A 144 24.80 0.93 20.72
C TYR A 144 24.31 0.35 19.41
N PHE A 145 24.16 -0.97 19.36
CA PHE A 145 23.66 -1.66 18.18
C PHE A 145 22.18 -1.33 17.92
N ARG A 146 21.87 -1.03 16.68
CA ARG A 146 20.50 -0.88 16.17
C ARG A 146 20.38 -1.64 14.85
N ALA A 147 19.38 -2.49 14.77
CA ALA A 147 19.08 -3.20 13.53
C ALA A 147 18.59 -2.24 12.45
N ASN A 148 18.95 -2.51 11.21
CA ASN A 148 18.41 -1.77 10.05
C ASN A 148 16.95 -2.16 9.82
N ILE A 149 16.07 -1.20 9.62
CA ILE A 149 14.64 -1.44 9.36
C ILE A 149 14.48 -1.83 7.90
N MET A 150 14.34 -3.13 7.64
CA MET A 150 14.29 -3.70 6.29
C MET A 150 12.87 -4.05 5.83
N HIS A 151 11.84 -3.61 6.53
CA HIS A 151 10.46 -3.96 6.21
C HIS A 151 9.48 -2.79 6.43
N GLU A 152 8.34 -2.93 5.82
CA GLU A 152 7.11 -2.20 6.13
C GLU A 152 5.97 -3.21 6.27
N PHE A 153 4.85 -2.75 6.80
CA PHE A 153 3.66 -3.55 7.00
C PHE A 153 2.61 -3.24 5.93
N ILE A 154 1.88 -4.27 5.54
CA ILE A 154 0.65 -4.14 4.76
C ILE A 154 -0.46 -4.65 5.67
N LEU A 155 -1.21 -3.72 6.23
CA LEU A 155 -2.35 -4.03 7.10
C LEU A 155 -3.56 -4.29 6.22
N VAL A 156 -4.06 -5.52 6.21
CA VAL A 156 -5.23 -5.92 5.43
C VAL A 156 -6.44 -5.92 6.34
N LEU A 157 -7.30 -4.95 6.15
CA LEU A 157 -8.54 -4.77 6.90
C LEU A 157 -9.73 -5.21 6.06
N ARG A 158 -10.76 -5.77 6.70
CA ARG A 158 -11.97 -6.24 6.05
C ARG A 158 -13.21 -5.61 6.68
N LYS A 159 -14.17 -5.22 5.84
CA LYS A 159 -15.47 -4.76 6.28
C LYS A 159 -16.42 -5.94 6.46
N GLY A 160 -17.16 -5.93 7.58
CA GLY A 160 -18.12 -6.98 7.92
C GLY A 160 -17.46 -8.28 8.40
N ASP A 161 -18.28 -9.28 8.69
CA ASP A 161 -17.79 -10.54 9.22
C ASP A 161 -17.17 -11.45 8.13
N VAL A 162 -16.57 -12.59 8.55
CA VAL A 162 -15.84 -13.52 7.68
C VAL A 162 -16.69 -14.11 6.55
N ASN A 163 -18.00 -14.16 6.73
CA ASN A 163 -18.92 -14.73 5.75
C ASN A 163 -19.52 -13.68 4.80
N SER A 164 -19.36 -12.37 5.12
CA SER A 164 -19.84 -11.29 4.27
C SER A 164 -19.16 -11.32 2.90
N GLY A 165 -19.93 -11.24 1.83
CA GLY A 165 -19.40 -11.19 0.45
C GLY A 165 -18.77 -12.49 -0.06
N ARG A 166 -19.01 -13.65 0.56
CA ARG A 166 -18.62 -14.94 -0.03
C ARG A 166 -19.37 -15.13 -1.33
N THR A 167 -18.65 -15.15 -2.41
CA THR A 167 -19.13 -15.54 -3.73
C THR A 167 -19.42 -17.05 -3.78
N ASN A 168 -20.28 -17.46 -4.69
CA ASN A 168 -20.58 -18.87 -4.92
C ASN A 168 -19.27 -19.63 -5.27
N ARG A 169 -19.15 -20.89 -4.82
CA ARG A 169 -17.99 -21.76 -5.13
C ARG A 169 -17.67 -21.88 -6.63
N ASN A 170 -18.62 -21.53 -7.50
CA ASN A 170 -18.45 -21.56 -8.94
C ASN A 170 -17.64 -20.38 -9.50
N ASP A 171 -17.43 -19.31 -8.71
CA ASP A 171 -16.65 -18.12 -9.08
C ASP A 171 -15.17 -18.23 -8.67
N ILE A 172 -14.73 -19.42 -8.29
CA ILE A 172 -13.33 -19.68 -7.95
C ILE A 172 -12.50 -19.52 -9.22
N LEU A 173 -11.72 -18.43 -9.28
CA LEU A 173 -10.63 -18.32 -10.24
C LEU A 173 -9.80 -19.61 -10.15
N PRO A 174 -9.41 -20.19 -11.29
CA PRO A 174 -8.55 -21.37 -11.27
C PRO A 174 -7.24 -20.99 -10.57
N ALA A 175 -7.16 -21.31 -9.28
CA ALA A 175 -6.00 -21.11 -8.43
C ALA A 175 -4.85 -22.08 -8.81
N LYS A 176 -4.62 -22.27 -10.10
CA LYS A 176 -3.59 -23.16 -10.63
C LYS A 176 -2.28 -22.47 -10.93
N HIS A 177 -2.17 -21.18 -10.62
CA HIS A 177 -0.92 -20.48 -10.84
C HIS A 177 0.02 -20.71 -9.66
N GLU A 178 1.19 -21.24 -9.95
CA GLU A 178 2.25 -21.45 -8.96
C GLU A 178 2.60 -20.17 -8.20
N GLU A 179 2.54 -19.00 -8.87
CA GLU A 179 2.76 -17.70 -8.24
C GLU A 179 1.79 -17.45 -7.07
N PHE A 180 0.51 -17.84 -7.23
CA PHE A 180 -0.51 -17.62 -6.20
C PHE A 180 -0.21 -18.45 -4.95
N THR A 181 0.03 -19.75 -5.12
CA THR A 181 0.20 -20.67 -4.00
C THR A 181 1.55 -20.54 -3.29
N LYS A 182 2.58 -20.06 -4.01
CA LYS A 182 3.96 -20.12 -3.52
C LYS A 182 4.53 -18.77 -3.12
N GLU A 183 4.04 -17.67 -3.68
CA GLU A 183 4.54 -16.33 -3.36
C GLU A 183 3.44 -15.40 -2.84
N ILE A 184 2.32 -15.25 -3.56
CA ILE A 184 1.31 -14.24 -3.25
C ILE A 184 0.58 -14.57 -1.94
N ALA A 185 0.30 -15.85 -1.69
CA ALA A 185 -0.42 -16.31 -0.51
C ALA A 185 0.42 -16.34 0.79
N ASN A 186 1.69 -15.94 0.76
CA ASN A 186 2.51 -15.87 1.95
C ASN A 186 2.36 -14.52 2.66
N SER A 187 2.52 -14.51 3.98
CA SER A 187 2.48 -13.28 4.79
C SER A 187 3.81 -12.50 4.81
N ILE A 188 4.85 -12.98 4.14
CA ILE A 188 6.12 -12.27 3.98
C ILE A 188 6.42 -12.14 2.50
N TRP A 189 6.45 -10.91 2.00
CA TRP A 189 6.74 -10.60 0.60
C TRP A 189 8.14 -10.00 0.45
N HIS A 190 8.96 -10.63 -0.37
CA HIS A 190 10.31 -10.18 -0.69
C HIS A 190 10.28 -9.35 -1.98
N ILE A 191 10.05 -8.04 -1.86
CA ILE A 191 9.90 -7.14 -3.00
C ILE A 191 10.93 -6.01 -2.90
N ALA A 192 11.70 -5.80 -3.97
CA ALA A 192 12.63 -4.68 -4.03
C ALA A 192 11.86 -3.34 -4.05
N PRO A 193 12.27 -2.33 -3.28
CA PRO A 193 11.69 -1.00 -3.38
C PRO A 193 12.02 -0.36 -4.73
N VAL A 194 11.22 0.61 -5.13
CA VAL A 194 11.51 1.44 -6.31
C VAL A 194 12.82 2.19 -6.06
N PRO A 195 13.77 2.15 -6.99
CA PRO A 195 15.02 2.90 -6.85
C PRO A 195 14.76 4.41 -6.74
N PRO A 196 15.54 5.14 -5.91
CA PRO A 196 15.44 6.59 -5.84
C PRO A 196 15.62 7.24 -7.22
N GLY A 197 14.77 8.22 -7.53
CA GLY A 197 14.83 8.95 -8.81
C GLY A 197 14.26 8.19 -10.03
N TYR A 198 13.78 6.97 -9.86
CA TYR A 198 13.15 6.22 -10.94
C TYR A 198 11.73 6.73 -11.27
N ILE A 199 11.03 7.24 -10.27
CA ILE A 199 9.74 7.91 -10.40
C ILE A 199 9.86 9.26 -9.70
N GLU A 200 9.30 10.31 -10.29
CA GLU A 200 9.25 11.66 -9.70
C GLU A 200 8.27 11.74 -8.52
N HIS A 201 8.47 10.84 -7.57
CA HIS A 201 7.75 10.78 -6.31
C HIS A 201 8.70 10.30 -5.20
N PRO A 202 8.65 10.89 -4.02
CA PRO A 202 9.66 10.64 -2.98
C PRO A 202 9.66 9.22 -2.42
N CYS A 203 8.51 8.54 -2.40
CA CYS A 203 8.41 7.23 -1.75
C CYS A 203 7.32 6.34 -2.37
N PRO A 204 7.40 6.00 -3.67
CA PRO A 204 6.43 5.10 -4.27
C PRO A 204 6.69 3.66 -3.80
N PHE A 205 5.63 2.94 -3.44
CA PHE A 205 5.76 1.49 -3.29
C PHE A 205 5.79 0.81 -4.67
N PRO A 206 6.39 -0.40 -4.79
CA PRO A 206 6.47 -1.12 -6.06
C PRO A 206 5.09 -1.54 -6.59
N GLU A 207 4.91 -1.54 -7.91
CA GLU A 207 3.70 -2.02 -8.59
C GLU A 207 3.36 -3.49 -8.27
N GLU A 208 4.33 -4.28 -7.85
CA GLU A 208 4.13 -5.66 -7.41
C GLU A 208 3.22 -5.76 -6.16
N ILE A 209 3.22 -4.76 -5.29
CA ILE A 209 2.35 -4.75 -4.10
C ILE A 209 0.87 -4.67 -4.50
N PRO A 210 0.40 -3.64 -5.22
CA PRO A 210 -1.00 -3.58 -5.63
C PRO A 210 -1.38 -4.73 -6.57
N TYR A 211 -0.46 -5.24 -7.40
CA TYR A 211 -0.71 -6.43 -8.20
C TYR A 211 -1.09 -7.64 -7.34
N ARG A 212 -0.29 -7.97 -6.34
CA ARG A 212 -0.56 -9.10 -5.44
C ARG A 212 -1.85 -8.93 -4.67
N LEU A 213 -2.09 -7.73 -4.12
CA LEU A 213 -3.31 -7.40 -3.37
C LEU A 213 -4.57 -7.50 -4.24
N MET A 214 -4.51 -7.04 -5.50
CA MET A 214 -5.64 -7.16 -6.43
C MET A 214 -5.93 -8.61 -6.78
N LYS A 215 -4.91 -9.45 -6.94
CA LYS A 215 -5.09 -10.89 -7.16
C LYS A 215 -5.75 -11.60 -5.98
N LEU A 216 -5.47 -11.15 -4.76
CA LEU A 216 -6.03 -11.75 -3.53
C LEU A 216 -7.45 -11.26 -3.25
N TYR A 217 -7.77 -9.97 -3.51
CA TYR A 217 -8.93 -9.32 -2.90
C TYR A 217 -9.90 -8.64 -3.88
N SER A 218 -9.69 -8.81 -5.20
CA SER A 218 -10.60 -8.25 -6.22
C SER A 218 -10.74 -9.12 -7.46
N TYR A 219 -11.86 -8.97 -8.14
CA TYR A 219 -12.10 -9.52 -9.49
C TYR A 219 -11.94 -8.43 -10.56
N GLU A 220 -11.86 -8.86 -11.83
CA GLU A 220 -11.95 -7.95 -12.97
C GLU A 220 -13.28 -7.18 -12.93
N GLY A 221 -13.24 -5.89 -13.26
CA GLY A 221 -14.39 -4.99 -13.16
C GLY A 221 -14.67 -4.41 -11.78
N ASP A 222 -14.05 -4.92 -10.70
CA ASP A 222 -14.19 -4.32 -9.37
C ASP A 222 -13.54 -2.95 -9.29
N LEU A 223 -14.12 -2.05 -8.48
CA LEU A 223 -13.56 -0.73 -8.24
C LEU A 223 -12.46 -0.79 -7.16
N VAL A 224 -11.27 -0.35 -7.53
CA VAL A 224 -10.09 -0.18 -6.68
C VAL A 224 -9.88 1.31 -6.40
N LEU A 225 -9.73 1.66 -5.13
CA LEU A 225 -9.54 3.03 -4.64
C LEU A 225 -8.12 3.23 -4.09
N ASP A 226 -7.51 4.36 -4.42
CA ASP A 226 -6.34 4.90 -3.70
C ASP A 226 -6.61 6.36 -3.30
N PRO A 227 -6.94 6.64 -2.02
CA PRO A 227 -7.24 7.99 -1.55
C PRO A 227 -6.00 8.88 -1.33
N PHE A 228 -4.78 8.32 -1.48
CA PHE A 228 -3.49 9.00 -1.41
C PHE A 228 -2.62 8.57 -2.59
N ASN A 229 -3.12 8.78 -3.80
CA ASN A 229 -2.68 8.13 -5.03
C ASN A 229 -1.22 8.40 -5.43
N GLY A 230 -0.65 9.54 -5.02
CA GLY A 230 0.73 9.90 -5.36
C GLY A 230 1.03 9.72 -6.85
N SER A 231 2.09 8.99 -7.14
CA SER A 231 2.51 8.67 -8.52
C SER A 231 1.63 7.63 -9.25
N GLY A 232 0.53 7.16 -8.65
CA GLY A 232 -0.45 6.31 -9.31
C GLY A 232 -0.11 4.82 -9.40
N GLN A 233 0.66 4.28 -8.45
CA GLN A 233 1.02 2.86 -8.48
C GLN A 233 -0.20 1.94 -8.47
N THR A 234 -1.15 2.20 -7.56
CA THR A 234 -2.39 1.43 -7.44
C THR A 234 -3.27 1.57 -8.69
N THR A 235 -3.53 2.81 -9.12
CA THR A 235 -4.43 3.08 -10.24
C THR A 235 -3.88 2.55 -11.57
N LYS A 236 -2.57 2.64 -11.79
CA LYS A 236 -1.91 2.08 -12.97
C LYS A 236 -2.05 0.56 -13.02
N VAL A 237 -1.82 -0.13 -11.92
CA VAL A 237 -1.97 -1.58 -11.87
C VAL A 237 -3.44 -1.99 -12.05
N ALA A 238 -4.38 -1.28 -11.42
CA ALA A 238 -5.81 -1.54 -11.59
C ALA A 238 -6.23 -1.45 -13.06
N HIS A 239 -5.82 -0.38 -13.74
CA HIS A 239 -6.07 -0.19 -15.17
C HIS A 239 -5.53 -1.36 -16.01
N ASN A 240 -4.27 -1.75 -15.81
CA ASN A 240 -3.61 -2.78 -16.60
C ASN A 240 -4.16 -4.21 -16.36
N PHE A 241 -4.83 -4.43 -15.23
CA PHE A 241 -5.42 -5.72 -14.86
C PHE A 241 -6.96 -5.72 -14.89
N ALA A 242 -7.56 -4.88 -15.74
CA ALA A 242 -8.99 -4.81 -15.97
C ALA A 242 -9.84 -4.56 -14.71
N ARG A 243 -9.30 -3.86 -13.71
CA ARG A 243 -10.09 -3.30 -12.60
C ARG A 243 -10.47 -1.87 -12.93
N ARG A 244 -11.64 -1.46 -12.46
CA ARG A 244 -12.00 -0.05 -12.42
C ARG A 244 -11.15 0.63 -11.35
N TYR A 245 -10.82 1.88 -11.52
CA TYR A 245 -9.95 2.59 -10.57
C TYR A 245 -10.45 3.98 -10.22
N MET A 246 -10.06 4.43 -9.03
CA MET A 246 -10.21 5.80 -8.57
C MET A 246 -8.98 6.18 -7.74
N GLY A 247 -8.26 7.19 -8.19
CA GLY A 247 -7.14 7.78 -7.46
C GLY A 247 -7.47 9.20 -7.00
N ILE A 248 -7.07 9.56 -5.79
CA ILE A 248 -7.25 10.92 -5.26
C ILE A 248 -5.90 11.40 -4.72
N ASP A 249 -5.52 12.63 -5.07
CA ASP A 249 -4.36 13.29 -4.50
C ASP A 249 -4.58 14.79 -4.33
N LEU A 250 -3.95 15.40 -3.34
CA LEU A 250 -4.02 16.84 -3.09
C LEU A 250 -3.19 17.64 -4.10
N MET A 251 -2.07 17.05 -4.57
CA MET A 251 -1.07 17.73 -5.38
C MET A 251 -1.36 17.53 -6.86
N ASP A 252 -1.45 18.64 -7.60
CA ASP A 252 -1.75 18.62 -9.04
C ASP A 252 -0.66 17.94 -9.86
N GLU A 253 0.58 18.10 -9.43
CA GLU A 253 1.76 17.49 -10.02
C GLU A 253 1.68 15.95 -9.96
N TYR A 254 1.27 15.40 -8.82
CA TYR A 254 1.11 13.95 -8.68
C TYR A 254 -0.09 13.42 -9.45
N VAL A 255 -1.19 14.18 -9.51
CA VAL A 255 -2.34 13.84 -10.37
C VAL A 255 -1.92 13.78 -11.84
N SER A 256 -1.16 14.77 -12.29
CA SER A 256 -0.65 14.84 -13.67
C SER A 256 0.34 13.70 -13.97
N LEU A 257 1.27 13.43 -13.05
CA LEU A 257 2.22 12.33 -13.15
C LEU A 257 1.50 10.98 -13.22
N ALA A 258 0.53 10.74 -12.33
CA ALA A 258 -0.22 9.50 -12.30
C ALA A 258 -1.02 9.27 -13.58
N LYS A 259 -1.67 10.30 -14.13
CA LYS A 259 -2.36 10.24 -15.43
C LYS A 259 -1.40 9.93 -16.58
N PHE A 260 -0.26 10.60 -16.62
CA PHE A 260 0.77 10.34 -17.64
C PHE A 260 1.25 8.89 -17.60
N ARG A 261 1.48 8.33 -16.42
CA ARG A 261 1.97 6.97 -16.23
C ARG A 261 0.93 5.90 -16.58
N LEU A 262 -0.36 6.18 -16.41
CA LEU A 262 -1.44 5.28 -16.83
C LEU A 262 -1.36 4.95 -18.31
N ASP A 263 -1.17 5.96 -19.15
CA ASP A 263 -1.30 5.85 -20.60
C ASP A 263 -0.01 5.44 -21.31
N LYS A 264 1.15 5.73 -20.72
CA LYS A 264 2.43 5.70 -21.44
C LYS A 264 3.47 4.74 -20.89
N GLU A 265 3.30 4.23 -19.69
CA GLU A 265 4.27 3.32 -19.10
C GLU A 265 3.74 1.89 -19.04
N SER A 266 4.55 0.94 -19.46
CA SER A 266 4.30 -0.48 -19.16
C SER A 266 4.43 -0.74 -17.65
N ILE A 267 3.69 -1.73 -17.15
CA ILE A 267 3.88 -2.20 -15.77
C ILE A 267 5.19 -2.98 -15.64
N HIS A 268 5.81 -2.88 -14.46
CA HIS A 268 7.11 -3.51 -14.19
C HIS A 268 6.99 -4.93 -13.61
N ILE A 269 5.79 -5.52 -13.60
CA ILE A 269 5.55 -6.85 -13.06
C ILE A 269 5.27 -7.81 -14.19
N ARG A 270 6.00 -8.93 -14.17
CA ARG A 270 5.76 -10.06 -15.03
C ARG A 270 5.47 -11.27 -14.15
N PRO A 271 4.26 -11.86 -14.22
CA PRO A 271 3.91 -13.04 -13.45
C PRO A 271 4.94 -14.19 -13.60
N ASP A 272 5.43 -14.40 -14.82
CA ASP A 272 6.45 -15.42 -15.10
C ASP A 272 7.77 -15.18 -14.36
N ALA A 273 8.12 -13.93 -14.09
CA ALA A 273 9.33 -13.59 -13.35
C ALA A 273 9.23 -13.94 -11.86
N LEU A 274 8.02 -13.91 -11.28
CA LEU A 274 7.78 -14.33 -9.89
C LEU A 274 7.98 -15.85 -9.76
N ILE A 275 7.48 -16.63 -10.71
CA ILE A 275 7.66 -18.09 -10.75
C ILE A 275 9.14 -18.44 -10.87
N ALA A 276 9.86 -17.82 -11.80
CA ALA A 276 11.29 -18.04 -11.99
C ALA A 276 12.12 -17.69 -10.74
N LYS A 277 11.78 -16.59 -10.08
CA LYS A 277 12.41 -16.17 -8.82
C LYS A 277 12.19 -17.20 -7.71
N TRP A 278 10.97 -17.71 -7.57
CA TRP A 278 10.65 -18.73 -6.60
C TRP A 278 11.38 -20.05 -6.87
N GLN A 279 11.43 -20.51 -8.11
CA GLN A 279 12.17 -21.70 -8.51
C GLN A 279 13.65 -21.59 -8.15
N LYS A 280 14.26 -20.43 -8.37
CA LYS A 280 15.65 -20.15 -7.98
C LYS A 280 15.85 -20.19 -6.47
N ILE A 281 14.94 -19.62 -5.68
CA ILE A 281 14.98 -19.69 -4.22
C ILE A 281 14.86 -21.14 -3.75
N ARG A 282 13.87 -21.87 -4.28
CA ARG A 282 13.67 -23.28 -3.94
C ARG A 282 14.91 -24.13 -4.22
N SER A 283 15.50 -24.02 -5.40
CA SER A 283 16.69 -24.79 -5.75
C SER A 283 17.89 -24.50 -4.85
N HIS A 284 17.97 -23.31 -4.29
CA HIS A 284 19.04 -22.92 -3.38
C HIS A 284 18.84 -23.44 -1.95
N TYR A 285 17.61 -23.34 -1.42
CA TYR A 285 17.33 -23.69 -0.02
C TYR A 285 16.73 -25.08 0.19
N LEU A 286 16.15 -25.68 -0.83
CA LEU A 286 15.48 -26.99 -0.77
C LEU A 286 15.89 -27.85 -1.99
N PRO A 287 17.17 -28.18 -2.15
CA PRO A 287 17.66 -28.85 -3.37
C PRO A 287 17.10 -30.27 -3.58
N ASN A 288 16.50 -30.88 -2.55
CA ASN A 288 16.03 -32.27 -2.55
C ASN A 288 14.50 -32.41 -2.40
N LEU A 289 13.73 -31.33 -2.53
CA LEU A 289 12.27 -31.31 -2.61
C LEU A 289 11.85 -30.91 -4.02
#